data_986fea9d9dadfd7e74e8f732f3ed8125
#
_entry.id   986fea9d9dadfd7e74e8f732f3ed8125
#
_cell.length_a   1.000
_cell.length_b   1.000
_cell.length_c   1.000
_cell.angle_alpha   90.00
_cell.angle_beta   90.00
_cell.angle_gamma   90.00
#
_symmetry.space_group_name_H-M   'P 1'
#
loop_
_entity.id
_entity.type
_entity.pdbx_description
1 polymer ?
#
loop_
_entity_poly.entity_id
_entity_poly.type
_entity_poly.pdbx_seq_one_letter_code
_entity_poly.pdbx_strand_id
1 'polypeptide(L)'
;MKLFLFLLLTATSGLAGEWTIPLAGNTYRTAPAPGSGINRAGKLVWSNPEEVHSIYVHLDQAATFDVALRGASPTPVRWKLASANQSFEIEAEGADLKDYPVGKIKVAKAGYLKFDLSGLKKTGANFGEISDLILQSGNDDLKLHFVKSNKGNMFYWGRRGPSVHLGYQVPKRKNIEWAYSEITVPKGEDPIGSYFMANGFGQGYFGFQVKSPTERWVLFSVWSPFKTNNPNAIPEKDRVTTLAKGRDVRAQKFGGEGSGGQSFLKYPWQSGKTYRFLTRVQPNDDDTTVYTSWFGDKEANEWQLIASFRRPRTKVHLTGFHSFLENFSVNFGAEKRLGLYGNQWVCDTDGTWHEITRARFTADATARGGHRLDYAGGSKDGVFFMKNGGFFADRVEFDQWFEKPSNPETKPTIDFKNLPKGEPVSK
;
A
#
# COMPACT_ATOMS: atom_id res chain seq x y z
N MET A 1 1.19 -74.39 22.79
CA MET A 1 1.73 -73.67 21.69
C MET A 1 0.94 -72.38 21.62
N LYS A 2 1.45 -71.24 22.23
CA LYS A 2 0.77 -69.94 22.27
C LYS A 2 1.31 -69.10 21.13
N LEU A 3 0.43 -68.75 20.18
CA LEU A 3 0.71 -67.89 19.05
C LEU A 3 0.71 -66.45 19.53
N PHE A 4 1.86 -65.78 19.54
CA PHE A 4 1.96 -64.31 19.74
C PHE A 4 1.71 -63.61 18.42
N LEU A 5 0.58 -62.92 18.35
CA LEU A 5 0.26 -62.04 17.22
C LEU A 5 0.99 -60.69 17.44
N PHE A 6 2.04 -60.41 16.65
CA PHE A 6 2.68 -59.10 16.62
C PHE A 6 1.81 -58.20 15.75
N LEU A 7 1.14 -57.24 16.38
CA LEU A 7 0.51 -56.11 15.68
C LEU A 7 1.61 -55.14 15.25
N LEU A 8 1.97 -55.14 13.96
CA LEU A 8 2.75 -54.07 13.38
C LEU A 8 1.85 -52.82 13.30
N LEU A 9 2.06 -51.85 14.20
CA LEU A 9 1.58 -50.48 13.98
C LEU A 9 2.42 -49.90 12.85
N THR A 10 1.88 -49.86 11.62
CA THR A 10 2.36 -48.99 10.56
C THR A 10 2.00 -47.57 10.93
N ALA A 11 2.97 -46.81 11.43
CA ALA A 11 2.85 -45.35 11.50
C ALA A 11 2.71 -44.87 10.05
N THR A 12 1.50 -44.51 9.63
CA THR A 12 1.29 -43.71 8.46
C THR A 12 1.95 -42.36 8.73
N SER A 13 3.15 -42.17 8.19
CA SER A 13 3.73 -40.82 8.06
C SER A 13 2.80 -40.04 7.12
N GLY A 14 1.88 -39.28 7.70
CA GLY A 14 1.13 -38.26 6.94
C GLY A 14 2.12 -37.44 6.13
N LEU A 15 1.84 -37.20 4.86
CA LEU A 15 2.63 -36.30 4.02
C LEU A 15 2.66 -34.95 4.74
N ALA A 16 3.83 -34.56 5.23
CA ALA A 16 4.01 -33.28 5.90
C ALA A 16 3.86 -32.17 4.88
N GLY A 17 2.96 -31.21 5.14
CA GLY A 17 2.89 -29.99 4.33
C GLY A 17 4.23 -29.24 4.45
N GLU A 18 4.83 -28.90 3.32
CA GLU A 18 6.06 -28.11 3.26
C GLU A 18 5.82 -26.81 2.49
N TRP A 19 6.29 -25.71 3.06
CA TRP A 19 6.22 -24.38 2.45
C TRP A 19 7.61 -23.77 2.37
N THR A 20 8.05 -23.47 1.15
CA THR A 20 9.23 -22.68 0.86
C THR A 20 8.82 -21.22 0.71
N ILE A 21 9.24 -20.35 1.61
CA ILE A 21 8.89 -18.95 1.69
C ILE A 21 10.08 -18.11 1.19
N PRO A 22 10.02 -17.54 -0.05
CA PRO A 22 11.10 -16.71 -0.58
C PRO A 22 11.28 -15.43 0.24
N LEU A 23 12.49 -15.19 0.73
CA LEU A 23 12.78 -13.99 1.50
C LEU A 23 12.63 -12.72 0.65
N ALA A 24 12.88 -12.81 -0.65
CA ALA A 24 12.73 -11.70 -1.61
C ALA A 24 11.39 -10.98 -1.56
N GLY A 25 10.31 -11.71 -1.31
CA GLY A 25 8.94 -11.15 -1.27
C GLY A 25 8.39 -10.93 0.14
N ASN A 26 9.03 -11.49 1.18
CA ASN A 26 8.41 -11.63 2.51
C ASN A 26 9.27 -11.07 3.65
N THR A 27 10.41 -10.41 3.35
CA THR A 27 11.37 -9.95 4.35
C THR A 27 11.57 -8.44 4.29
N TYR A 28 11.71 -7.84 5.48
CA TYR A 28 11.93 -6.42 5.71
C TYR A 28 13.02 -6.23 6.75
N ARG A 29 13.96 -5.32 6.52
CA ARG A 29 14.79 -4.84 7.62
C ARG A 29 13.95 -3.94 8.51
N THR A 30 13.80 -4.32 9.77
CA THR A 30 12.97 -3.61 10.76
C THR A 30 13.79 -2.88 11.81
N ALA A 31 15.09 -3.20 11.95
CA ALA A 31 16.03 -2.48 12.78
C ALA A 31 17.38 -2.36 12.06
N PRO A 32 18.19 -1.32 12.34
CA PRO A 32 17.89 -0.16 13.19
C PRO A 32 16.89 0.82 12.54
N ALA A 33 16.62 0.65 11.23
CA ALA A 33 15.65 1.45 10.48
C ALA A 33 15.03 0.60 9.37
N PRO A 34 13.81 0.93 8.92
CA PRO A 34 13.15 0.24 7.80
C PRO A 34 14.02 0.16 6.55
N GLY A 35 14.00 -0.99 5.87
CA GLY A 35 14.82 -1.22 4.69
C GLY A 35 14.58 -2.58 4.02
N SER A 36 15.49 -2.99 3.15
CA SER A 36 15.35 -4.23 2.39
C SER A 36 16.32 -5.33 2.83
N GLY A 37 17.61 -5.15 2.66
CA GLY A 37 18.60 -6.23 2.75
C GLY A 37 18.57 -7.23 1.57
N ILE A 38 17.58 -7.18 0.69
CA ILE A 38 17.45 -8.09 -0.46
C ILE A 38 18.27 -7.57 -1.63
N ASN A 39 19.16 -8.41 -2.15
CA ASN A 39 19.99 -8.11 -3.32
C ASN A 39 19.21 -8.34 -4.66
N ARG A 40 19.87 -8.05 -5.80
CA ARG A 40 19.27 -8.24 -7.14
C ARG A 40 18.93 -9.70 -7.48
N ALA A 41 19.60 -10.65 -6.85
CA ALA A 41 19.33 -12.07 -7.02
C ALA A 41 18.17 -12.59 -6.14
N GLY A 42 17.52 -11.70 -5.37
CA GLY A 42 16.44 -12.07 -4.48
C GLY A 42 16.88 -12.73 -3.17
N LYS A 43 18.14 -12.59 -2.79
CA LYS A 43 18.67 -13.17 -1.57
C LYS A 43 18.90 -12.09 -0.51
N LEU A 44 18.67 -12.43 0.75
CA LEU A 44 19.02 -11.60 1.88
C LEU A 44 20.52 -11.67 2.12
N VAL A 45 21.18 -10.51 2.13
CA VAL A 45 22.61 -10.35 2.41
C VAL A 45 22.79 -9.13 3.30
N TRP A 46 23.48 -9.30 4.44
CA TRP A 46 23.75 -8.18 5.35
C TRP A 46 25.10 -8.34 6.05
N SER A 47 25.63 -7.27 6.59
CA SER A 47 26.93 -7.24 7.26
C SER A 47 26.90 -6.61 8.66
N ASN A 48 25.89 -5.77 8.94
CA ASN A 48 25.74 -5.12 10.23
C ASN A 48 25.03 -6.05 11.23
N PRO A 49 25.64 -6.42 12.38
CA PRO A 49 25.01 -7.30 13.38
C PRO A 49 23.79 -6.66 14.07
N GLU A 50 23.62 -5.33 14.02
CA GLU A 50 22.46 -4.65 14.59
C GLU A 50 21.22 -4.77 13.70
N GLU A 51 21.38 -5.21 12.45
CA GLU A 51 20.23 -5.39 11.56
C GLU A 51 19.37 -6.59 11.98
N VAL A 52 18.07 -6.33 12.06
CA VAL A 52 17.03 -7.34 12.21
C VAL A 52 16.21 -7.40 10.93
N HIS A 53 16.14 -8.58 10.34
CA HIS A 53 15.38 -8.88 9.15
C HIS A 53 14.15 -9.70 9.53
N SER A 54 12.96 -9.06 9.47
CA SER A 54 11.70 -9.70 9.85
C SER A 54 11.03 -10.32 8.64
N ILE A 55 10.72 -11.61 8.74
CA ILE A 55 10.01 -12.41 7.75
C ILE A 55 8.59 -12.60 8.23
N TYR A 56 7.59 -12.37 7.37
CA TYR A 56 6.18 -12.47 7.75
C TYR A 56 5.44 -13.49 6.89
N VAL A 57 4.67 -14.36 7.59
CA VAL A 57 3.79 -15.35 6.99
C VAL A 57 2.47 -15.33 7.74
N HIS A 58 1.34 -15.33 7.02
CA HIS A 58 0.04 -15.46 7.67
C HIS A 58 -0.40 -16.93 7.65
N LEU A 59 -0.91 -17.41 8.78
CA LEU A 59 -1.49 -18.75 8.91
C LEU A 59 -2.96 -18.64 9.34
N ASP A 60 -3.78 -19.57 8.87
CA ASP A 60 -5.22 -19.58 9.11
C ASP A 60 -5.64 -20.26 10.40
N GLN A 61 -4.74 -21.00 11.06
CA GLN A 61 -4.98 -21.71 12.32
C GLN A 61 -3.69 -21.92 13.12
N ALA A 62 -3.83 -22.37 14.36
CA ALA A 62 -2.70 -22.79 15.22
C ALA A 62 -1.93 -23.95 14.58
N ALA A 63 -0.61 -23.95 14.71
CA ALA A 63 0.25 -24.98 14.11
C ALA A 63 1.57 -25.15 14.87
N THR A 64 2.22 -26.29 14.64
CA THR A 64 3.62 -26.50 15.01
C THR A 64 4.41 -26.76 13.76
N PHE A 65 5.54 -26.08 13.61
CA PHE A 65 6.42 -26.18 12.47
C PHE A 65 7.80 -26.71 12.85
N ASP A 66 8.34 -27.62 12.05
CA ASP A 66 9.77 -27.78 11.90
C ASP A 66 10.27 -26.67 10.96
N VAL A 67 11.28 -25.93 11.38
CA VAL A 67 11.77 -24.72 10.70
C VAL A 67 13.20 -24.94 10.22
N ALA A 68 13.50 -24.50 8.99
CA ALA A 68 14.87 -24.40 8.47
C ALA A 68 15.08 -23.09 7.69
N LEU A 69 16.33 -22.67 7.56
CA LEU A 69 16.75 -21.58 6.70
C LEU A 69 17.55 -22.14 5.52
N ARG A 70 17.17 -21.79 4.29
CA ARG A 70 17.96 -22.12 3.09
C ARG A 70 18.93 -21.01 2.80
N GLY A 71 20.20 -21.32 2.87
CA GLY A 71 21.26 -20.32 2.71
C GLY A 71 22.63 -20.90 2.39
N ALA A 72 23.60 -20.02 2.20
CA ALA A 72 25.02 -20.34 2.01
C ALA A 72 25.90 -19.34 2.73
N SER A 73 27.00 -19.79 3.29
CA SER A 73 28.06 -18.92 3.80
C SER A 73 29.43 -19.56 3.58
N PRO A 74 30.29 -19.01 2.69
CA PRO A 74 31.63 -19.54 2.45
C PRO A 74 32.54 -19.55 3.68
N THR A 75 32.18 -18.76 4.69
CA THR A 75 32.94 -18.65 5.95
C THR A 75 32.01 -18.94 7.14
N PRO A 76 32.54 -19.43 8.28
CA PRO A 76 31.70 -19.68 9.46
C PRO A 76 30.93 -18.45 9.93
N VAL A 77 29.61 -18.61 10.10
CA VAL A 77 28.72 -17.59 10.65
C VAL A 77 27.79 -18.19 11.68
N ARG A 78 27.27 -17.35 12.56
CA ARG A 78 26.19 -17.73 13.48
C ARG A 78 25.03 -16.78 13.28
N TRP A 79 23.85 -17.35 12.96
CA TRP A 79 22.58 -16.65 12.85
C TRP A 79 21.74 -16.87 14.10
N LYS A 80 20.83 -15.94 14.34
CA LYS A 80 19.76 -16.06 15.34
C LYS A 80 18.41 -15.90 14.65
N LEU A 81 17.50 -16.86 14.85
CA LEU A 81 16.11 -16.75 14.44
C LEU A 81 15.23 -16.76 15.68
N ALA A 82 14.38 -15.73 15.84
CA ALA A 82 13.42 -15.62 16.93
C ALA A 82 11.99 -15.54 16.40
N SER A 83 11.06 -16.25 17.03
CA SER A 83 9.63 -16.23 16.68
C SER A 83 8.79 -16.79 17.83
N ALA A 84 7.58 -16.27 18.03
CA ALA A 84 6.62 -16.77 19.00
C ALA A 84 7.20 -17.00 20.42
N ASN A 85 8.04 -16.09 20.91
CA ASN A 85 8.77 -16.14 22.18
C ASN A 85 9.83 -17.26 22.28
N GLN A 86 10.19 -17.88 21.16
CA GLN A 86 11.26 -18.86 21.05
C GLN A 86 12.44 -18.23 20.27
N SER A 87 13.67 -18.68 20.55
CA SER A 87 14.88 -18.18 19.89
C SER A 87 15.86 -19.32 19.70
N PHE A 88 16.49 -19.36 18.52
CA PHE A 88 17.41 -20.40 18.10
C PHE A 88 18.67 -19.76 17.53
N GLU A 89 19.81 -20.38 17.83
CA GLU A 89 21.09 -20.05 17.20
C GLU A 89 21.44 -21.13 16.18
N ILE A 90 21.91 -20.72 15.02
CA ILE A 90 22.20 -21.59 13.89
C ILE A 90 23.65 -21.35 13.45
N GLU A 91 24.47 -22.36 13.54
CA GLU A 91 25.81 -22.37 12.95
C GLU A 91 25.70 -22.70 11.47
N ALA A 92 26.31 -21.88 10.60
CA ALA A 92 26.25 -22.07 9.16
C ALA A 92 27.63 -21.87 8.52
N GLU A 93 27.97 -22.83 7.65
CA GLU A 93 29.17 -22.82 6.82
C GLU A 93 28.94 -23.67 5.57
N GLY A 94 29.41 -23.22 4.42
CA GLY A 94 29.35 -23.89 3.13
C GLY A 94 29.03 -22.92 2.01
N ALA A 95 29.71 -23.07 0.86
CA ALA A 95 29.54 -22.20 -0.31
C ALA A 95 28.26 -22.48 -1.09
N ASP A 96 27.74 -23.72 -1.00
CA ASP A 96 26.50 -24.12 -1.68
C ASP A 96 25.26 -23.86 -0.82
N LEU A 97 24.14 -23.57 -1.50
CA LEU A 97 22.85 -23.45 -0.84
C LEU A 97 22.43 -24.79 -0.25
N LYS A 98 22.14 -24.79 1.05
CA LYS A 98 21.58 -25.95 1.76
C LYS A 98 20.61 -25.50 2.86
N ASP A 99 19.83 -26.43 3.36
CA ASP A 99 18.89 -26.19 4.44
C ASP A 99 19.60 -26.38 5.79
N TYR A 100 19.53 -25.34 6.61
CA TYR A 100 20.05 -25.34 7.98
C TYR A 100 18.86 -25.49 8.95
N PRO A 101 18.73 -26.63 9.64
CA PRO A 101 17.67 -26.84 10.62
C PRO A 101 17.77 -25.80 11.74
N VAL A 102 16.61 -25.25 12.11
CA VAL A 102 16.46 -24.28 13.20
C VAL A 102 15.90 -24.93 14.45
N GLY A 103 14.75 -25.59 14.33
CA GLY A 103 14.04 -26.22 15.44
C GLY A 103 12.53 -26.21 15.26
N LYS A 104 11.80 -26.54 16.35
CA LYS A 104 10.34 -26.54 16.36
C LYS A 104 9.78 -25.23 16.90
N ILE A 105 8.82 -24.66 16.18
CA ILE A 105 8.09 -23.45 16.62
C ILE A 105 6.63 -23.79 16.76
N LYS A 106 6.07 -23.52 17.94
CA LYS A 106 4.63 -23.68 18.23
C LYS A 106 3.93 -22.34 18.16
N VAL A 107 2.91 -22.24 17.30
CA VAL A 107 2.07 -21.06 17.10
C VAL A 107 0.68 -21.34 17.63
N ALA A 108 0.25 -20.56 18.62
CA ALA A 108 -0.97 -20.85 19.38
C ALA A 108 -2.27 -20.42 18.69
N LYS A 109 -2.21 -19.52 17.68
CA LYS A 109 -3.41 -18.96 17.02
C LYS A 109 -3.15 -18.55 15.59
N ALA A 110 -4.22 -18.42 14.80
CA ALA A 110 -4.19 -17.82 13.48
C ALA A 110 -3.69 -16.37 13.49
N GLY A 111 -3.22 -15.89 12.35
CA GLY A 111 -2.74 -14.54 12.13
C GLY A 111 -1.35 -14.49 11.54
N TYR A 112 -0.73 -13.33 11.56
CA TYR A 112 0.66 -13.17 11.09
C TYR A 112 1.66 -13.71 12.12
N LEU A 113 2.53 -14.59 11.62
CA LEU A 113 3.72 -15.07 12.31
C LEU A 113 4.91 -14.26 11.81
N LYS A 114 5.69 -13.74 12.75
CA LYS A 114 6.90 -12.97 12.50
C LYS A 114 8.12 -13.80 12.90
N PHE A 115 9.11 -13.87 12.04
CA PHE A 115 10.42 -14.41 12.30
C PHE A 115 11.45 -13.29 12.23
N ASP A 116 12.17 -13.04 13.31
CA ASP A 116 13.25 -12.05 13.37
C ASP A 116 14.59 -12.74 13.20
N LEU A 117 15.26 -12.48 12.08
CA LEU A 117 16.57 -13.00 11.72
C LEU A 117 17.64 -11.94 11.94
N SER A 118 18.71 -12.29 12.64
CA SER A 118 19.88 -11.43 12.87
C SER A 118 21.17 -12.23 12.82
N GLY A 119 22.31 -11.53 12.69
CA GLY A 119 23.63 -12.12 12.71
C GLY A 119 24.29 -11.95 14.08
N LEU A 120 24.81 -13.05 14.67
CA LEU A 120 25.51 -13.02 15.95
C LEU A 120 27.02 -12.96 15.78
N LYS A 121 27.58 -13.78 14.86
CA LYS A 121 29.02 -13.90 14.63
C LYS A 121 29.28 -14.17 13.16
N LYS A 122 30.36 -13.59 12.64
CA LYS A 122 30.88 -13.86 11.30
C LYS A 122 32.38 -13.75 11.30
N THR A 123 33.02 -14.49 10.41
CA THR A 123 34.50 -14.40 10.14
C THR A 123 34.79 -13.73 8.80
N GLY A 124 33.80 -13.68 7.90
CA GLY A 124 33.87 -13.02 6.59
C GLY A 124 33.27 -11.61 6.57
N ALA A 125 33.11 -11.06 5.37
CA ALA A 125 32.61 -9.70 5.16
C ALA A 125 31.13 -9.53 5.53
N ASN A 126 30.31 -10.57 5.35
CA ASN A 126 28.87 -10.56 5.61
C ASN A 126 28.43 -11.83 6.37
N PHE A 127 27.14 -11.92 6.72
CA PHE A 127 26.55 -13.07 7.39
C PHE A 127 26.11 -14.18 6.42
N GLY A 128 26.74 -14.28 5.22
CA GLY A 128 26.30 -15.19 4.17
C GLY A 128 25.09 -14.67 3.40
N GLU A 129 24.44 -15.56 2.67
CA GLU A 129 23.21 -15.27 1.93
C GLU A 129 22.10 -16.26 2.32
N ILE A 130 20.86 -15.78 2.45
CA ILE A 130 19.70 -16.60 2.74
C ILE A 130 18.63 -16.33 1.69
N SER A 131 18.13 -17.42 1.07
CA SER A 131 17.11 -17.33 0.02
C SER A 131 15.69 -17.55 0.53
N ASP A 132 15.50 -18.51 1.45
CA ASP A 132 14.19 -18.98 1.84
C ASP A 132 14.12 -19.33 3.33
N LEU A 133 12.90 -19.19 3.88
CA LEU A 133 12.47 -19.82 5.12
C LEU A 133 11.67 -21.07 4.75
N ILE A 134 12.00 -22.22 5.33
CA ILE A 134 11.31 -23.50 5.13
C ILE A 134 10.47 -23.78 6.36
N LEU A 135 9.20 -24.06 6.16
CA LEU A 135 8.27 -24.48 7.21
C LEU A 135 7.68 -25.85 6.84
N GLN A 136 7.73 -26.80 7.77
CA GLN A 136 7.10 -28.12 7.64
C GLN A 136 6.14 -28.36 8.79
N SER A 137 4.95 -28.90 8.50
CA SER A 137 3.95 -29.26 9.51
C SER A 137 3.26 -30.56 9.13
N GLY A 138 2.93 -31.37 10.13
CA GLY A 138 2.11 -32.58 9.93
C GLY A 138 0.61 -32.28 9.73
N ASN A 139 0.20 -31.03 9.58
CA ASN A 139 -1.18 -30.62 9.33
C ASN A 139 -1.36 -30.21 7.86
N ASP A 140 -1.96 -31.09 7.06
CA ASP A 140 -2.15 -30.92 5.62
C ASP A 140 -3.25 -29.89 5.27
N ASP A 141 -4.16 -29.59 6.21
CA ASP A 141 -5.24 -28.61 6.02
C ASP A 141 -4.79 -27.17 6.25
N LEU A 142 -3.57 -26.98 6.75
CA LEU A 142 -3.03 -25.66 7.08
C LEU A 142 -2.79 -24.80 5.82
N LYS A 143 -3.32 -23.60 5.81
CA LYS A 143 -3.10 -22.62 4.73
C LYS A 143 -2.19 -21.50 5.20
N LEU A 144 -1.12 -21.27 4.41
CA LEU A 144 -0.21 -20.18 4.59
C LEU A 144 -0.37 -19.15 3.46
N HIS A 145 -0.40 -17.87 3.84
CA HIS A 145 -0.45 -16.75 2.92
C HIS A 145 0.87 -15.97 2.97
N PHE A 146 1.52 -15.88 1.85
CA PHE A 146 2.79 -15.18 1.64
C PHE A 146 3.01 -14.97 0.14
N VAL A 147 4.00 -14.17 -0.24
CA VAL A 147 4.38 -13.96 -1.63
C VAL A 147 5.18 -15.16 -2.13
N LYS A 148 4.56 -16.02 -2.93
CA LYS A 148 5.10 -17.33 -3.33
C LYS A 148 6.17 -17.26 -4.44
N SER A 149 6.08 -16.26 -5.33
CA SER A 149 6.99 -16.13 -6.48
C SER A 149 7.01 -14.72 -7.02
N ASN A 150 7.96 -14.41 -7.91
CA ASN A 150 8.06 -13.10 -8.56
C ASN A 150 7.22 -12.99 -9.86
N LYS A 151 6.30 -13.89 -10.13
CA LYS A 151 5.40 -13.78 -11.28
C LYS A 151 4.63 -12.47 -11.23
N GLY A 152 4.65 -11.69 -12.32
CA GLY A 152 4.01 -10.36 -12.35
C GLY A 152 4.70 -9.33 -11.47
N ASN A 153 5.99 -9.49 -11.18
CA ASN A 153 6.77 -8.62 -10.29
C ASN A 153 6.24 -8.61 -8.84
N MET A 154 5.69 -9.75 -8.39
CA MET A 154 4.98 -9.83 -7.12
C MET A 154 5.91 -9.69 -5.90
N PHE A 155 7.22 -9.94 -6.02
CA PHE A 155 8.16 -9.59 -4.93
C PHE A 155 8.20 -8.08 -4.67
N TYR A 156 8.07 -7.26 -5.70
CA TYR A 156 7.96 -5.80 -5.56
C TYR A 156 6.58 -5.40 -4.99
N TRP A 157 5.50 -5.85 -5.61
CA TRP A 157 4.14 -5.49 -5.19
C TRP A 157 3.79 -6.01 -3.80
N GLY A 158 4.11 -7.26 -3.49
CA GLY A 158 3.88 -7.86 -2.18
C GLY A 158 4.64 -7.18 -1.06
N ARG A 159 5.87 -6.73 -1.32
CA ARG A 159 6.65 -5.95 -0.35
C ARG A 159 6.12 -4.53 -0.15
N ARG A 160 5.49 -3.92 -1.13
CA ARG A 160 4.75 -2.67 -0.90
C ARG A 160 3.55 -2.88 0.03
N GLY A 161 2.95 -4.05 -0.02
CA GLY A 161 1.70 -4.37 0.66
C GLY A 161 0.48 -3.97 -0.16
N PRO A 162 -0.74 -4.30 0.33
CA PRO A 162 -1.98 -4.04 -0.38
C PRO A 162 -2.25 -2.53 -0.55
N SER A 163 -2.77 -2.13 -1.71
CA SER A 163 -3.46 -0.86 -1.88
C SER A 163 -4.96 -1.06 -1.68
N VAL A 164 -5.61 -0.19 -0.93
CA VAL A 164 -7.03 -0.27 -0.54
C VAL A 164 -7.79 0.96 -1.02
N HIS A 165 -9.06 0.77 -1.39
CA HIS A 165 -9.87 1.81 -2.01
C HIS A 165 -11.27 1.87 -1.41
N LEU A 166 -11.85 3.08 -1.44
CA LEU A 166 -13.26 3.36 -1.16
C LEU A 166 -13.89 3.97 -2.40
N GLY A 167 -14.71 3.21 -3.13
CA GLY A 167 -15.51 3.72 -4.24
C GLY A 167 -16.81 4.33 -3.73
N TYR A 168 -17.01 5.62 -3.93
CA TYR A 168 -18.14 6.36 -3.38
C TYR A 168 -19.41 6.22 -4.22
N GLN A 169 -20.54 6.08 -3.56
CA GLN A 169 -21.83 6.06 -4.22
C GLN A 169 -22.29 7.50 -4.53
N VAL A 170 -22.04 7.96 -5.74
CA VAL A 170 -22.54 9.27 -6.21
C VAL A 170 -23.98 9.17 -6.71
N PRO A 171 -24.76 10.27 -6.71
CA PRO A 171 -26.11 10.30 -7.26
C PRO A 171 -26.15 9.84 -8.71
N LYS A 172 -27.11 8.97 -9.03
CA LYS A 172 -27.34 8.50 -10.40
C LYS A 172 -27.97 9.61 -11.26
N ARG A 173 -27.63 9.63 -12.55
CA ARG A 173 -28.21 10.54 -13.57
C ARG A 173 -28.00 12.04 -13.27
N LYS A 174 -26.95 12.38 -12.52
CA LYS A 174 -26.53 13.74 -12.28
C LYS A 174 -25.16 13.99 -12.92
N ASN A 175 -24.99 15.16 -13.53
CA ASN A 175 -23.72 15.64 -14.03
C ASN A 175 -22.93 16.26 -12.88
N ILE A 176 -22.00 15.51 -12.32
CA ILE A 176 -21.19 15.97 -11.19
C ILE A 176 -20.03 16.82 -11.69
N GLU A 177 -19.98 18.06 -11.22
CA GLU A 177 -18.90 19.01 -11.58
C GLU A 177 -17.82 19.08 -10.49
N TRP A 178 -18.21 18.97 -9.21
CA TRP A 178 -17.30 19.16 -8.10
C TRP A 178 -17.29 17.96 -7.17
N ALA A 179 -16.10 17.64 -6.63
CA ALA A 179 -15.90 16.71 -5.53
C ALA A 179 -15.14 17.39 -4.40
N TYR A 180 -15.63 17.22 -3.19
CA TYR A 180 -15.02 17.67 -1.96
C TYR A 180 -14.82 16.50 -1.01
N SER A 181 -13.66 16.44 -0.33
CA SER A 181 -13.42 15.50 0.77
C SER A 181 -12.41 16.06 1.77
N GLU A 182 -12.39 15.45 2.94
CA GLU A 182 -11.44 15.73 4.01
C GLU A 182 -10.67 14.48 4.37
N ILE A 183 -9.37 14.65 4.69
CA ILE A 183 -8.55 13.57 5.24
C ILE A 183 -7.90 14.05 6.54
N THR A 184 -7.98 13.18 7.54
CA THR A 184 -7.19 13.26 8.77
C THR A 184 -6.33 12.00 8.87
N VAL A 185 -5.02 12.15 8.92
CA VAL A 185 -4.12 11.05 9.22
C VAL A 185 -3.83 11.08 10.72
N PRO A 186 -4.18 10.04 11.49
CA PRO A 186 -3.87 10.01 12.93
C PRO A 186 -2.36 10.08 13.17
N LYS A 187 -1.96 10.62 14.33
CA LYS A 187 -0.54 10.71 14.70
C LYS A 187 0.11 9.32 14.74
N GLY A 188 1.25 9.17 14.08
CA GLY A 188 2.00 7.92 14.00
C GLY A 188 1.50 6.93 12.92
N GLU A 189 0.46 7.28 12.16
CA GLU A 189 -0.09 6.41 11.10
C GLU A 189 0.33 6.85 9.69
N ASP A 190 1.38 7.64 9.60
CA ASP A 190 1.91 8.29 8.39
C ASP A 190 3.37 7.90 8.06
N PRO A 191 3.72 6.60 8.01
CA PRO A 191 5.08 6.18 7.67
C PRO A 191 5.48 6.64 6.26
N ILE A 192 6.78 6.73 6.03
CA ILE A 192 7.35 7.05 4.72
C ILE A 192 6.82 6.08 3.66
N GLY A 193 6.60 6.57 2.44
CA GLY A 193 6.03 5.81 1.35
C GLY A 193 4.50 5.80 1.32
N SER A 194 3.83 6.47 2.25
CA SER A 194 2.36 6.55 2.27
C SER A 194 1.82 7.52 1.24
N TYR A 195 0.76 7.14 0.55
CA TYR A 195 -0.08 8.00 -0.27
C TYR A 195 -1.54 7.91 0.18
N PHE A 196 -2.05 9.00 0.74
CA PHE A 196 -3.43 9.19 1.14
C PHE A 196 -4.12 9.98 0.01
N MET A 197 -4.80 9.29 -0.88
CA MET A 197 -5.49 9.91 -2.01
C MET A 197 -6.92 10.23 -1.63
N ALA A 198 -7.28 11.52 -1.72
CA ALA A 198 -8.57 12.05 -1.33
C ALA A 198 -9.60 11.95 -2.45
N ASN A 199 -9.33 12.59 -3.60
CA ASN A 199 -10.22 12.67 -4.73
C ASN A 199 -9.62 11.94 -5.93
N GLY A 200 -9.98 10.67 -6.09
CA GLY A 200 -9.79 9.91 -7.32
C GLY A 200 -11.00 10.03 -8.22
N PHE A 201 -10.77 10.04 -9.51
CA PHE A 201 -11.80 10.11 -10.54
C PHE A 201 -11.34 9.34 -11.78
N GLY A 202 -12.20 9.13 -12.74
CA GLY A 202 -11.90 8.26 -13.89
C GLY A 202 -10.64 8.60 -14.68
N GLN A 203 -10.16 9.85 -14.62
CA GLN A 203 -9.03 10.33 -15.41
C GLN A 203 -7.84 10.82 -14.56
N GLY A 204 -7.90 10.73 -13.23
CA GLY A 204 -6.82 11.23 -12.39
C GLY A 204 -7.03 11.03 -10.90
N TYR A 205 -6.13 11.62 -10.12
CA TYR A 205 -6.09 11.45 -8.67
C TYR A 205 -5.46 12.64 -7.97
N PHE A 206 -5.92 12.92 -6.75
CA PHE A 206 -5.50 14.06 -5.95
C PHE A 206 -5.43 13.69 -4.47
N GLY A 207 -4.32 13.94 -3.80
CA GLY A 207 -4.11 13.64 -2.39
C GLY A 207 -2.75 14.09 -1.90
N PHE A 208 -2.24 13.48 -0.82
CA PHE A 208 -0.94 13.83 -0.27
C PHE A 208 -0.08 12.62 0.09
N GLN A 209 1.23 12.82 0.10
CA GLN A 209 2.25 11.79 0.26
C GLN A 209 3.24 12.11 1.37
N VAL A 210 3.83 11.05 1.96
CA VAL A 210 5.01 11.11 2.83
C VAL A 210 6.22 10.62 2.05
N LYS A 211 7.13 11.52 1.70
CA LYS A 211 8.31 11.22 0.86
C LYS A 211 9.54 10.84 1.69
N SER A 212 9.72 11.51 2.82
CA SER A 212 10.84 11.30 3.74
C SER A 212 10.42 11.76 5.15
N PRO A 213 11.29 11.65 6.17
CA PRO A 213 10.99 12.18 7.50
C PRO A 213 10.70 13.69 7.51
N THR A 214 11.25 14.43 6.56
CA THR A 214 11.18 15.91 6.47
C THR A 214 10.46 16.41 5.22
N GLU A 215 10.03 15.53 4.30
CA GLU A 215 9.43 15.96 3.05
C GLU A 215 8.06 15.31 2.84
N ARG A 216 7.06 16.15 2.63
CA ARG A 216 5.67 15.77 2.35
C ARG A 216 5.16 16.55 1.14
N TRP A 217 4.34 15.90 0.32
CA TRP A 217 3.82 16.46 -0.92
C TRP A 217 2.30 16.44 -0.96
N VAL A 218 1.73 17.46 -1.60
CA VAL A 218 0.37 17.41 -2.14
C VAL A 218 0.51 17.15 -3.63
N LEU A 219 -0.16 16.12 -4.15
CA LEU A 219 0.02 15.58 -5.49
C LEU A 219 -1.31 15.53 -6.23
N PHE A 220 -1.35 16.11 -7.44
CA PHE A 220 -2.48 16.05 -8.35
C PHE A 220 -2.02 15.63 -9.75
N SER A 221 -2.68 14.63 -10.35
CA SER A 221 -2.32 14.08 -11.65
C SER A 221 -3.54 13.78 -12.50
N VAL A 222 -3.38 13.94 -13.83
CA VAL A 222 -4.38 13.58 -14.83
C VAL A 222 -3.72 12.74 -15.91
N TRP A 223 -4.25 11.52 -16.16
CA TRP A 223 -3.73 10.64 -17.21
C TRP A 223 -4.04 11.15 -18.61
N SER A 224 -3.09 10.94 -19.53
CA SER A 224 -3.32 11.09 -20.96
C SER A 224 -4.39 10.10 -21.46
N PRO A 225 -5.18 10.43 -22.50
CA PRO A 225 -6.01 9.44 -23.17
C PRO A 225 -5.18 8.36 -23.90
N PHE A 226 -3.91 8.64 -24.20
CA PHE A 226 -2.99 7.70 -24.83
C PHE A 226 -2.35 6.78 -23.80
N LYS A 227 -2.60 5.46 -23.92
CA LYS A 227 -2.12 4.46 -22.97
C LYS A 227 -0.64 4.15 -23.21
N THR A 228 0.22 4.66 -22.35
CA THR A 228 1.67 4.37 -22.32
C THR A 228 2.23 4.63 -20.93
N ASN A 229 3.35 3.98 -20.60
CA ASN A 229 4.14 4.28 -19.40
C ASN A 229 5.28 5.27 -19.67
N ASN A 230 5.53 5.58 -20.96
CA ASN A 230 6.55 6.54 -21.36
C ASN A 230 5.90 7.89 -21.73
N PRO A 231 6.06 8.95 -20.92
CA PRO A 231 5.43 10.25 -21.18
C PRO A 231 5.93 10.93 -22.46
N ASN A 232 7.12 10.56 -22.95
CA ASN A 232 7.67 11.10 -24.19
C ASN A 232 7.06 10.44 -25.46
N ALA A 233 6.42 9.29 -25.31
CA ALA A 233 5.72 8.61 -26.40
C ALA A 233 4.30 9.14 -26.63
N ILE A 234 3.80 10.08 -25.80
CA ILE A 234 2.46 10.64 -25.95
C ILE A 234 2.44 11.58 -27.17
N PRO A 235 1.61 11.28 -28.20
CA PRO A 235 1.41 12.18 -29.34
C PRO A 235 0.93 13.56 -28.86
N GLU A 236 1.29 14.62 -29.59
CA GLU A 236 0.95 16.00 -29.19
C GLU A 236 -0.55 16.19 -28.96
N LYS A 237 -1.38 15.66 -29.85
CA LYS A 237 -2.85 15.71 -29.77
C LYS A 237 -3.44 15.01 -28.52
N ASP A 238 -2.66 14.18 -27.84
CA ASP A 238 -3.05 13.40 -26.66
C ASP A 238 -2.40 13.91 -25.38
N ARG A 239 -1.61 15.00 -25.45
CA ARG A 239 -0.92 15.54 -24.29
C ARG A 239 -1.88 16.30 -23.38
N VAL A 240 -1.76 16.00 -22.09
CA VAL A 240 -2.39 16.81 -21.04
C VAL A 240 -1.63 18.13 -20.94
N THR A 241 -2.36 19.26 -21.03
CA THR A 241 -1.80 20.61 -20.96
C THR A 241 -2.06 21.22 -19.59
N THR A 242 -1.04 21.78 -18.97
CA THR A 242 -1.18 22.59 -17.75
C THR A 242 -1.68 23.99 -18.15
N LEU A 243 -2.86 24.39 -17.66
CA LEU A 243 -3.46 25.71 -17.92
C LEU A 243 -3.02 26.74 -16.88
N ALA A 244 -2.99 26.31 -15.61
CA ALA A 244 -2.56 27.12 -14.49
C ALA A 244 -1.96 26.25 -13.39
N LYS A 245 -1.13 26.85 -12.54
CA LYS A 245 -0.59 26.23 -11.34
C LYS A 245 -0.59 27.22 -10.18
N GLY A 246 -0.66 26.72 -8.96
CA GLY A 246 -0.54 27.53 -7.76
C GLY A 246 0.90 27.99 -7.50
N ARG A 247 1.05 28.93 -6.58
CA ARG A 247 2.35 29.36 -6.09
C ARG A 247 3.11 28.16 -5.54
N ASP A 248 4.40 28.07 -5.83
CA ASP A 248 5.32 26.99 -5.39
C ASP A 248 4.97 25.59 -5.88
N VAL A 249 3.94 25.46 -6.73
CA VAL A 249 3.57 24.20 -7.36
C VAL A 249 4.47 23.92 -8.56
N ARG A 250 5.05 22.72 -8.61
CA ARG A 250 5.76 22.21 -9.77
C ARG A 250 4.81 21.37 -10.63
N ALA A 251 4.74 21.68 -11.93
CA ALA A 251 4.00 20.89 -12.91
C ALA A 251 4.97 20.23 -13.88
N GLN A 252 4.73 18.96 -14.21
CA GLN A 252 5.58 18.15 -15.09
C GLN A 252 4.80 17.01 -15.73
N LYS A 253 5.42 16.31 -16.69
CA LYS A 253 4.93 15.01 -17.18
C LYS A 253 5.29 13.91 -16.17
N PHE A 254 4.47 12.87 -16.11
CA PHE A 254 4.80 11.65 -15.34
C PHE A 254 4.69 10.40 -16.22
N GLY A 255 5.31 9.30 -15.78
CA GLY A 255 5.27 8.00 -16.40
C GLY A 255 5.50 6.89 -15.37
N GLY A 256 5.48 5.62 -15.84
CA GLY A 256 5.67 4.43 -15.00
C GLY A 256 4.38 3.63 -14.86
N GLU A 257 3.39 4.11 -14.17
CA GLU A 257 2.05 3.51 -14.02
C GLU A 257 1.01 4.34 -14.82
N GLY A 258 1.06 4.26 -16.16
CA GLY A 258 0.42 5.20 -17.05
C GLY A 258 1.28 6.46 -17.23
N SER A 259 0.77 7.45 -17.98
CA SER A 259 1.46 8.72 -18.18
C SER A 259 0.47 9.87 -18.38
N GLY A 260 0.91 11.11 -18.14
CA GLY A 260 0.08 12.29 -18.26
C GLY A 260 0.72 13.53 -17.67
N GLY A 261 -0.12 14.45 -17.20
CA GLY A 261 0.27 15.65 -16.47
C GLY A 261 0.21 15.43 -14.95
N GLN A 262 1.24 15.90 -14.25
CA GLN A 262 1.34 15.80 -12.79
C GLN A 262 1.77 17.15 -12.23
N SER A 263 1.22 17.48 -11.08
CA SER A 263 1.68 18.60 -10.28
C SER A 263 1.88 18.18 -8.84
N PHE A 264 2.85 18.79 -8.17
CA PHE A 264 3.05 18.62 -6.75
C PHE A 264 3.51 19.90 -6.08
N LEU A 265 3.07 20.04 -4.83
CA LEU A 265 3.46 21.07 -3.89
C LEU A 265 4.21 20.41 -2.73
N LYS A 266 5.42 20.87 -2.41
CA LYS A 266 6.05 20.54 -1.15
C LYS A 266 5.33 21.30 -0.03
N TYR A 267 4.56 20.58 0.75
CA TYR A 267 3.76 21.17 1.83
C TYR A 267 3.93 20.33 3.11
N PRO A 268 4.33 20.93 4.24
CA PRO A 268 4.63 20.22 5.48
C PRO A 268 3.34 19.88 6.26
N TRP A 269 2.42 19.17 5.62
CA TRP A 269 1.20 18.72 6.28
C TRP A 269 1.53 17.82 7.49
N GLN A 270 0.67 17.84 8.50
CA GLN A 270 0.91 17.20 9.78
C GLN A 270 -0.17 16.15 10.06
N SER A 271 0.25 14.98 10.58
CA SER A 271 -0.67 14.01 11.16
C SER A 271 -1.39 14.61 12.39
N GLY A 272 -2.65 14.23 12.59
CA GLY A 272 -3.55 14.81 13.57
C GLY A 272 -4.34 16.03 13.09
N LYS A 273 -3.96 16.66 11.96
CA LYS A 273 -4.71 17.77 11.35
C LYS A 273 -5.58 17.28 10.21
N THR A 274 -6.69 17.97 9.96
CA THR A 274 -7.61 17.72 8.85
C THR A 274 -7.32 18.64 7.68
N TYR A 275 -7.17 18.05 6.50
CA TYR A 275 -6.97 18.78 5.25
C TYR A 275 -8.12 18.58 4.29
N ARG A 276 -8.39 19.59 3.46
CA ARG A 276 -9.51 19.66 2.52
C ARG A 276 -9.01 19.54 1.09
N PHE A 277 -9.79 18.83 0.29
CA PHE A 277 -9.50 18.57 -1.12
C PHE A 277 -10.74 18.93 -1.94
N LEU A 278 -10.57 19.83 -2.91
CA LEU A 278 -11.64 20.22 -3.81
C LEU A 278 -11.17 19.98 -5.25
N THR A 279 -11.98 19.30 -6.05
CA THR A 279 -11.69 19.04 -7.47
C THR A 279 -12.88 19.46 -8.31
N ARG A 280 -12.63 20.20 -9.38
CA ARG A 280 -13.60 20.55 -10.43
C ARG A 280 -13.30 19.76 -11.68
N VAL A 281 -14.33 19.23 -12.33
CA VAL A 281 -14.25 18.53 -13.61
C VAL A 281 -15.24 19.17 -14.57
N GLN A 282 -14.73 19.87 -15.57
CA GLN A 282 -15.54 20.69 -16.48
C GLN A 282 -15.29 20.28 -17.94
N PRO A 283 -16.25 19.61 -18.59
CA PRO A 283 -16.19 19.34 -20.03
C PRO A 283 -16.38 20.62 -20.84
N ASN A 284 -15.67 20.72 -21.97
CA ASN A 284 -15.81 21.80 -22.96
C ASN A 284 -16.41 21.27 -24.26
N ASP A 285 -16.80 22.17 -25.15
CA ASP A 285 -17.39 21.82 -26.44
C ASP A 285 -16.37 21.35 -27.48
N ASP A 286 -15.09 21.63 -27.26
CA ASP A 286 -13.96 21.26 -28.13
C ASP A 286 -13.40 19.85 -27.86
N ASP A 287 -14.20 18.93 -27.32
CA ASP A 287 -13.80 17.56 -26.92
C ASP A 287 -12.64 17.54 -25.92
N THR A 288 -12.58 18.52 -25.04
CA THR A 288 -11.64 18.54 -23.91
C THR A 288 -12.37 18.60 -22.58
N THR A 289 -11.69 18.18 -21.51
CA THR A 289 -12.17 18.38 -20.14
C THR A 289 -11.07 19.05 -19.31
N VAL A 290 -11.46 20.04 -18.54
CA VAL A 290 -10.58 20.73 -17.59
C VAL A 290 -10.77 20.14 -16.19
N TYR A 291 -9.67 19.77 -15.57
CA TYR A 291 -9.57 19.25 -14.22
C TYR A 291 -8.78 20.25 -13.39
N THR A 292 -9.41 20.81 -12.36
CA THR A 292 -8.76 21.79 -11.48
C THR A 292 -8.88 21.33 -10.04
N SER A 293 -7.80 21.39 -9.27
CA SER A 293 -7.78 20.94 -7.87
C SER A 293 -7.18 21.97 -6.93
N TRP A 294 -7.84 22.14 -5.79
CA TRP A 294 -7.42 23.03 -4.70
C TRP A 294 -7.24 22.21 -3.42
N PHE A 295 -6.23 22.57 -2.66
CA PHE A 295 -5.89 22.02 -1.37
C PHE A 295 -6.07 23.08 -0.28
N GLY A 296 -6.48 22.69 0.92
CA GLY A 296 -6.62 23.61 2.04
C GLY A 296 -6.39 22.95 3.40
N ASP A 297 -5.81 23.71 4.31
CA ASP A 297 -5.84 23.39 5.74
C ASP A 297 -7.23 23.78 6.27
N LYS A 298 -7.90 22.85 6.97
CA LYS A 298 -9.27 23.08 7.45
C LYS A 298 -9.33 24.14 8.53
N GLU A 299 -8.33 24.19 9.41
CA GLU A 299 -8.26 25.16 10.51
C GLU A 299 -7.93 26.56 10.01
N ALA A 300 -6.99 26.69 9.06
CA ALA A 300 -6.64 27.97 8.45
C ALA A 300 -7.75 28.53 7.55
N ASN A 301 -8.68 27.70 7.12
CA ASN A 301 -9.77 28.02 6.22
C ASN A 301 -9.35 28.70 4.90
N GLU A 302 -8.15 28.40 4.43
CA GLU A 302 -7.59 28.92 3.18
C GLU A 302 -7.57 27.85 2.11
N TRP A 303 -7.65 28.27 0.84
CA TRP A 303 -7.48 27.43 -0.33
C TRP A 303 -6.23 27.83 -1.10
N GLN A 304 -5.52 26.84 -1.60
CA GLN A 304 -4.43 27.01 -2.55
C GLN A 304 -4.73 26.20 -3.81
N LEU A 305 -4.62 26.85 -4.98
CA LEU A 305 -4.67 26.11 -6.25
C LEU A 305 -3.46 25.18 -6.30
N ILE A 306 -3.70 23.92 -6.67
CA ILE A 306 -2.61 23.00 -7.03
C ILE A 306 -2.35 23.12 -8.53
N ALA A 307 -3.28 22.71 -9.38
CA ALA A 307 -3.16 22.93 -10.82
C ALA A 307 -4.51 22.86 -11.51
N SER A 308 -4.51 23.36 -12.77
CA SER A 308 -5.57 23.16 -13.73
C SER A 308 -4.98 22.48 -14.97
N PHE A 309 -5.51 21.29 -15.31
CA PHE A 309 -5.09 20.49 -16.45
C PHE A 309 -6.21 20.37 -17.47
N ARG A 310 -5.89 20.56 -18.77
CA ARG A 310 -6.78 20.23 -19.87
C ARG A 310 -6.39 18.90 -20.48
N ARG A 311 -7.34 17.96 -20.49
CA ARG A 311 -7.21 16.64 -21.09
C ARG A 311 -7.94 16.61 -22.43
N PRO A 312 -7.25 16.32 -23.55
CA PRO A 312 -7.89 16.23 -24.86
C PRO A 312 -8.67 14.95 -25.04
N ARG A 313 -9.48 14.86 -26.09
CA ARG A 313 -10.33 13.72 -26.47
C ARG A 313 -11.12 13.18 -25.29
N THR A 314 -11.73 14.09 -24.56
CA THR A 314 -12.46 13.78 -23.32
C THR A 314 -13.54 14.82 -23.12
N LYS A 315 -14.80 14.38 -23.13
CA LYS A 315 -15.95 15.26 -22.82
C LYS A 315 -16.80 14.57 -21.75
N VAL A 316 -16.37 14.70 -20.48
CA VAL A 316 -17.02 14.00 -19.35
C VAL A 316 -17.09 14.91 -18.12
N HIS A 317 -18.17 14.76 -17.35
CA HIS A 317 -18.25 15.21 -15.98
C HIS A 317 -17.47 14.25 -15.06
N LEU A 318 -17.41 14.54 -13.76
CA LEU A 318 -16.75 13.69 -12.78
C LEU A 318 -17.38 12.30 -12.71
N THR A 319 -16.56 11.29 -12.90
CA THR A 319 -16.97 9.87 -12.82
C THR A 319 -16.01 9.09 -11.93
N GLY A 320 -16.49 8.00 -11.34
CA GLY A 320 -15.66 7.08 -10.57
C GLY A 320 -15.04 7.73 -9.33
N PHE A 321 -15.79 8.56 -8.61
CA PHE A 321 -15.29 9.21 -7.41
C PHE A 321 -14.89 8.16 -6.36
N HIS A 322 -13.64 8.23 -5.89
CA HIS A 322 -13.07 7.27 -4.96
C HIS A 322 -11.92 7.86 -4.16
N SER A 323 -11.53 7.18 -3.10
CA SER A 323 -10.26 7.40 -2.38
C SER A 323 -9.44 6.12 -2.34
N PHE A 324 -8.13 6.24 -2.13
CA PHE A 324 -7.27 5.11 -1.83
C PHE A 324 -6.24 5.42 -0.75
N LEU A 325 -5.70 4.35 -0.18
CA LEU A 325 -4.52 4.36 0.67
C LEU A 325 -3.53 3.33 0.16
N GLU A 326 -2.31 3.76 -0.15
CA GLU A 326 -1.25 2.88 -0.62
C GLU A 326 0.11 3.19 -0.02
N ASN A 327 0.99 2.21 -0.10
CA ASN A 327 2.43 2.36 0.09
C ASN A 327 3.14 2.29 -1.27
N PHE A 328 3.91 3.31 -1.62
CA PHE A 328 4.71 3.32 -2.85
C PHE A 328 6.18 2.93 -2.64
N SER A 329 6.57 2.47 -1.42
CA SER A 329 7.95 2.10 -1.09
C SER A 329 8.07 0.68 -0.54
N VAL A 330 8.84 -0.18 -1.19
CA VAL A 330 9.09 -1.56 -0.75
C VAL A 330 9.78 -1.66 0.61
N ASN A 331 10.48 -0.61 1.03
CA ASN A 331 11.23 -0.60 2.30
C ASN A 331 10.32 -0.41 3.52
N PHE A 332 9.12 0.13 3.31
CA PHE A 332 8.18 0.49 4.37
C PHE A 332 6.89 -0.35 4.34
N GLY A 333 6.90 -1.50 3.66
CA GLY A 333 5.73 -2.37 3.59
C GLY A 333 5.39 -3.09 4.90
N ALA A 334 6.31 -3.11 5.87
CA ALA A 334 6.07 -3.62 7.21
C ALA A 334 5.39 -2.57 8.13
N GLU A 335 5.30 -1.31 7.71
CA GLU A 335 4.71 -0.23 8.51
C GLU A 335 3.21 -0.11 8.25
N LYS A 336 2.43 0.02 9.32
CA LYS A 336 0.98 0.23 9.24
C LYS A 336 0.66 1.68 8.85
N ARG A 337 -0.35 1.83 8.00
CA ARG A 337 -0.94 3.11 7.59
C ARG A 337 -2.41 3.14 7.92
N LEU A 338 -2.89 4.28 8.39
CA LEU A 338 -4.31 4.54 8.63
C LEU A 338 -4.66 5.96 8.20
N GLY A 339 -5.70 6.10 7.38
CA GLY A 339 -6.31 7.38 7.04
C GLY A 339 -7.79 7.42 7.41
N LEU A 340 -8.24 8.54 7.94
CA LEU A 340 -9.65 8.86 8.16
C LEU A 340 -10.12 9.73 7.00
N TYR A 341 -11.13 9.26 6.27
CA TYR A 341 -11.69 9.89 5.08
C TYR A 341 -13.07 10.42 5.42
N GLY A 342 -13.15 11.71 5.70
CA GLY A 342 -14.34 12.39 6.18
C GLY A 342 -14.97 13.31 5.16
N ASN A 343 -16.22 13.67 5.43
CA ASN A 343 -16.93 14.79 4.81
C ASN A 343 -16.90 14.80 3.26
N GLN A 344 -17.20 13.67 2.64
CA GLN A 344 -17.28 13.56 1.19
C GLN A 344 -18.57 14.16 0.67
N TRP A 345 -18.48 15.07 -0.29
CA TRP A 345 -19.60 15.71 -0.97
C TRP A 345 -19.31 15.84 -2.47
N VAL A 346 -20.36 15.80 -3.26
CA VAL A 346 -20.29 16.14 -4.68
C VAL A 346 -21.33 17.21 -5.00
N CYS A 347 -20.98 18.12 -5.93
CA CYS A 347 -21.93 19.13 -6.40
C CYS A 347 -22.18 18.91 -7.88
N ASP A 348 -23.46 18.88 -8.26
CA ASP A 348 -23.87 18.75 -9.66
C ASP A 348 -23.83 20.13 -10.39
N THR A 349 -24.05 20.09 -11.70
CA THR A 349 -24.07 21.28 -12.56
C THR A 349 -25.20 22.27 -12.24
N ASP A 350 -26.22 21.81 -11.50
CA ASP A 350 -27.33 22.65 -11.03
C ASP A 350 -26.96 23.39 -9.73
N GLY A 351 -25.76 23.17 -9.19
CA GLY A 351 -25.27 23.76 -7.94
C GLY A 351 -25.77 23.05 -6.68
N THR A 352 -26.36 21.86 -6.81
CA THR A 352 -26.86 21.10 -5.68
C THR A 352 -25.77 20.21 -5.09
N TRP A 353 -25.52 20.34 -3.78
CA TRP A 353 -24.62 19.50 -3.03
C TRP A 353 -25.29 18.21 -2.55
N HIS A 354 -24.62 17.09 -2.75
CA HIS A 354 -25.05 15.76 -2.34
C HIS A 354 -24.01 15.15 -1.40
N GLU A 355 -24.43 14.78 -0.21
CA GLU A 355 -23.55 14.09 0.75
C GLU A 355 -23.30 12.65 0.30
N ILE A 356 -22.07 12.18 0.46
CA ILE A 356 -21.70 10.79 0.26
C ILE A 356 -21.68 10.07 1.59
N THR A 357 -22.64 9.16 1.79
CA THR A 357 -22.80 8.36 3.01
C THR A 357 -22.48 6.89 2.82
N ARG A 358 -22.21 6.43 1.57
CA ARG A 358 -21.93 5.03 1.25
C ARG A 358 -20.66 4.90 0.41
N ALA A 359 -19.83 3.93 0.78
CA ALA A 359 -18.60 3.60 0.06
C ALA A 359 -18.43 2.08 -0.06
N ARG A 360 -17.96 1.61 -1.24
CA ARG A 360 -17.64 0.21 -1.48
C ARG A 360 -16.14 0.01 -1.28
N PHE A 361 -15.76 -0.95 -0.43
CA PHE A 361 -14.37 -1.31 -0.20
C PHE A 361 -13.84 -2.22 -1.31
N THR A 362 -12.68 -1.89 -1.83
CA THR A 362 -11.92 -2.74 -2.76
C THR A 362 -10.44 -2.72 -2.41
N ALA A 363 -9.68 -3.64 -3.01
CA ALA A 363 -8.22 -3.67 -2.90
C ALA A 363 -7.60 -4.19 -4.19
N ASP A 364 -6.28 -4.03 -4.30
CA ASP A 364 -5.47 -4.38 -5.46
C ASP A 364 -5.24 -5.90 -5.64
N ALA A 365 -4.45 -6.26 -6.67
CA ALA A 365 -4.10 -7.64 -6.97
C ALA A 365 -3.27 -8.31 -5.87
N THR A 366 -2.50 -7.56 -5.09
CA THR A 366 -1.70 -8.08 -3.95
C THR A 366 -2.62 -8.70 -2.89
N ALA A 367 -3.68 -7.97 -2.53
CA ALA A 367 -4.70 -8.45 -1.60
C ALA A 367 -5.55 -9.58 -2.21
N ARG A 368 -6.07 -9.38 -3.44
CA ARG A 368 -6.96 -10.35 -4.10
C ARG A 368 -6.27 -11.68 -4.41
N GLY A 369 -4.96 -11.66 -4.65
CA GLY A 369 -4.13 -12.86 -4.82
C GLY A 369 -3.80 -13.59 -3.50
N GLY A 370 -4.22 -13.07 -2.35
CA GLY A 370 -3.93 -13.66 -1.04
C GLY A 370 -2.44 -13.61 -0.67
N HIS A 371 -1.66 -12.72 -1.28
CA HIS A 371 -0.23 -12.57 -0.96
C HIS A 371 -0.01 -11.83 0.36
N ARG A 372 -0.88 -10.88 0.65
CA ARG A 372 -0.92 -10.07 1.86
C ARG A 372 -2.36 -9.91 2.31
N LEU A 373 -2.61 -10.06 3.61
CA LEU A 373 -3.95 -10.01 4.21
C LEU A 373 -4.14 -8.85 5.19
N ASP A 374 -3.16 -7.97 5.29
CA ASP A 374 -3.15 -6.80 6.18
C ASP A 374 -3.74 -5.57 5.49
N TYR A 375 -5.05 -5.63 5.24
CA TYR A 375 -5.85 -4.57 4.64
C TYR A 375 -7.23 -4.52 5.29
N ALA A 376 -7.73 -3.31 5.53
CA ALA A 376 -9.08 -3.11 6.01
C ALA A 376 -9.61 -1.70 5.68
N GLY A 377 -10.90 -1.56 5.83
CA GLY A 377 -11.63 -0.31 5.75
C GLY A 377 -12.91 -0.42 6.56
N GLY A 378 -13.61 0.69 6.70
CA GLY A 378 -14.85 0.72 7.47
C GLY A 378 -15.41 2.12 7.60
N SER A 379 -16.43 2.23 8.45
CA SER A 379 -17.00 3.49 8.92
C SER A 379 -16.99 3.49 10.45
N LYS A 380 -16.50 4.57 11.04
CA LYS A 380 -16.46 4.78 12.48
C LYS A 380 -16.55 6.26 12.78
N ASP A 381 -17.31 6.63 13.82
CA ASP A 381 -17.44 8.02 14.30
C ASP A 381 -17.82 9.03 13.20
N GLY A 382 -18.68 8.61 12.26
CA GLY A 382 -19.19 9.44 11.17
C GLY A 382 -18.23 9.64 10.00
N VAL A 383 -17.06 8.97 9.98
CA VAL A 383 -16.10 9.02 8.89
C VAL A 383 -15.77 7.62 8.37
N PHE A 384 -15.35 7.52 7.11
CA PHE A 384 -14.74 6.30 6.59
C PHE A 384 -13.28 6.21 7.01
N PHE A 385 -12.74 5.01 7.08
CA PHE A 385 -11.32 4.80 7.25
C PHE A 385 -10.79 3.72 6.32
N MET A 386 -9.51 3.80 6.03
CA MET A 386 -8.74 2.74 5.38
C MET A 386 -7.43 2.52 6.12
N LYS A 387 -7.00 1.25 6.22
CA LYS A 387 -5.68 0.88 6.75
C LYS A 387 -5.06 -0.24 5.93
N ASN A 388 -3.73 -0.22 5.80
CA ASN A 388 -2.96 -1.26 5.15
C ASN A 388 -1.53 -1.35 5.70
N GLY A 389 -0.85 -2.47 5.41
CA GLY A 389 0.49 -2.73 5.90
C GLY A 389 0.54 -3.06 7.39
N GLY A 390 1.74 -3.36 7.92
CA GLY A 390 1.94 -3.61 9.35
C GLY A 390 1.49 -4.98 9.85
N PHE A 391 1.08 -5.89 8.96
CA PHE A 391 0.79 -7.28 9.25
C PHE A 391 -0.26 -7.53 10.35
N PHE A 392 -1.29 -6.69 10.39
CA PHE A 392 -2.45 -6.91 11.25
C PHE A 392 -3.37 -8.00 10.69
N ALA A 393 -4.27 -8.56 11.53
CA ALA A 393 -5.11 -9.71 11.17
C ALA A 393 -6.60 -9.36 10.93
N ASP A 394 -7.08 -8.20 11.36
CA ASP A 394 -8.48 -7.77 11.31
C ASP A 394 -8.88 -7.21 9.93
N ARG A 395 -8.79 -8.05 8.90
CA ARG A 395 -9.18 -7.70 7.53
C ARG A 395 -10.70 -7.66 7.34
N VAL A 396 -11.14 -6.98 6.27
CA VAL A 396 -12.53 -6.97 5.81
C VAL A 396 -12.66 -7.62 4.43
N GLU A 397 -13.86 -8.11 4.13
CA GLU A 397 -14.14 -8.72 2.84
C GLU A 397 -14.16 -7.69 1.70
N PHE A 398 -13.76 -8.13 0.50
CA PHE A 398 -13.85 -7.30 -0.69
C PHE A 398 -15.30 -7.03 -1.07
N ASP A 399 -15.50 -5.88 -1.71
CA ASP A 399 -16.78 -5.47 -2.28
C ASP A 399 -17.88 -5.19 -1.24
N GLN A 400 -17.51 -5.19 0.05
CA GLN A 400 -18.37 -4.80 1.16
C GLN A 400 -18.70 -3.30 1.07
N TRP A 401 -19.95 -2.96 1.35
CA TRP A 401 -20.41 -1.59 1.47
C TRP A 401 -20.34 -1.12 2.91
N PHE A 402 -19.80 0.06 3.10
CA PHE A 402 -19.81 0.77 4.38
C PHE A 402 -20.74 1.97 4.30
N GLU A 403 -21.40 2.26 5.41
CA GLU A 403 -22.29 3.39 5.54
C GLU A 403 -21.88 4.24 6.75
N LYS A 404 -22.03 5.55 6.64
CA LYS A 404 -21.88 6.49 7.73
C LYS A 404 -23.19 7.29 7.91
N PRO A 405 -23.51 7.76 9.12
CA PRO A 405 -24.62 8.66 9.33
C PRO A 405 -24.52 9.91 8.43
N SER A 406 -25.67 10.36 7.93
CA SER A 406 -25.75 11.66 7.24
C SER A 406 -25.57 12.80 8.25
N ASN A 407 -24.81 13.81 7.85
CA ASN A 407 -24.66 15.04 8.61
C ASN A 407 -24.70 16.26 7.69
N PRO A 408 -25.92 16.75 7.35
CA PRO A 408 -26.10 17.90 6.46
C PRO A 408 -25.42 19.19 6.92
N GLU A 409 -25.13 19.33 8.22
CA GLU A 409 -24.46 20.50 8.79
C GLU A 409 -22.99 20.60 8.34
N THR A 410 -22.40 19.47 7.88
CA THR A 410 -21.01 19.44 7.38
C THR A 410 -20.92 19.80 5.89
N LYS A 411 -22.01 20.21 5.25
CA LYS A 411 -22.00 20.65 3.86
C LYS A 411 -20.93 21.72 3.64
N PRO A 412 -20.01 21.56 2.67
CA PRO A 412 -18.97 22.54 2.44
C PRO A 412 -19.55 23.86 1.95
N THR A 413 -19.10 24.96 2.56
CA THR A 413 -19.39 26.32 2.08
C THR A 413 -18.18 26.76 1.25
N ILE A 414 -18.34 26.81 -0.08
CA ILE A 414 -17.28 27.16 -1.03
C ILE A 414 -17.68 28.43 -1.77
N ASP A 415 -16.85 29.45 -1.65
CA ASP A 415 -16.95 30.63 -2.50
C ASP A 415 -16.20 30.38 -3.82
N PHE A 416 -16.91 29.78 -4.78
CA PHE A 416 -16.34 29.39 -6.07
C PHE A 416 -15.78 30.57 -6.87
N LYS A 417 -16.27 31.80 -6.65
CA LYS A 417 -15.83 33.00 -7.37
C LYS A 417 -14.45 33.48 -6.91
N ASN A 418 -14.17 33.27 -5.62
CA ASN A 418 -12.94 33.70 -4.96
C ASN A 418 -11.92 32.57 -4.75
N LEU A 419 -12.14 31.39 -5.32
CA LEU A 419 -11.10 30.35 -5.34
C LEU A 419 -9.85 30.86 -6.07
N PRO A 420 -8.63 30.61 -5.52
CA PRO A 420 -7.37 30.98 -6.15
C PRO A 420 -7.27 30.46 -7.59
N LYS A 421 -6.95 31.33 -8.56
CA LYS A 421 -6.86 31.00 -9.99
C LYS A 421 -5.46 30.58 -10.42
N GLY A 422 -4.44 30.90 -9.62
CA GLY A 422 -3.04 30.61 -9.91
C GLY A 422 -2.44 31.44 -11.05
N GLU A 423 -1.23 31.06 -11.43
CA GLU A 423 -0.50 31.70 -12.53
C GLU A 423 -0.73 30.90 -13.82
N PRO A 424 -1.09 31.58 -14.96
CA PRO A 424 -1.14 30.89 -16.24
C PRO A 424 0.24 30.33 -16.60
N VAL A 425 0.25 29.13 -17.16
CA VAL A 425 1.48 28.51 -17.67
C VAL A 425 1.56 28.85 -19.16
N SER A 426 2.56 29.65 -19.57
CA SER A 426 2.85 29.91 -20.98
C SER A 426 3.14 28.61 -21.72
N LYS A 427 2.64 28.50 -22.96
CA LYS A 427 2.82 27.33 -23.84
C LYS A 427 4.28 27.09 -24.17
#